data_e85e532f7166e8cd8a6784ce240aa751
#
_entry.id   e85e532f7166e8cd8a6784ce240aa751
#
_cell.length_a   1.000
_cell.length_b   1.000
_cell.length_c   1.000
_cell.angle_alpha   90.00
_cell.angle_beta   90.00
_cell.angle_gamma   90.00
#
_symmetry.space_group_name_H-M   'P 1'
#
loop_
_entity.id
_entity.type
_entity.pdbx_description
1 polymer ?
#
loop_
_entity_poly.entity_id
_entity_poly.type
_entity_poly.pdbx_seq_one_letter_code
_entity_poly.pdbx_strand_id
1 'polypeptide(L)'
;MKPNFDLTGKTALVTGATHGLGMAMAKALSHQGATLVINGHTPSKMKTAIGQYAAEGITAHPYLFDVCDAKAVDVAISKIEEEIGDIDILVNNAGMIQRVPALEMDPQDFRKVVDIDLVSPFIVSQRVAKTMVKNGQGKIINICSMMSELGRNTVSAYAAAKGGLKMLTRNLATEWAKYNIQVNGIGPGYFATEQTAPIRVDGHPFNDFIVNRTPAGRWGDPDDLGGTVVFLASPASNFINGQLIYVDGGILATIGKPSGE
;
A
#
# COMPACT_ATOMS: atom_id res chain seq x y z
N MET A 1 21.71 19.09 9.38
CA MET A 1 21.77 18.03 8.36
C MET A 1 20.48 18.14 7.53
N LYS A 2 20.53 18.13 6.20
CA LYS A 2 19.30 18.12 5.40
C LYS A 2 18.72 16.72 5.39
N PRO A 3 17.36 16.54 5.47
CA PRO A 3 16.74 15.23 5.31
C PRO A 3 17.13 14.61 3.97
N ASN A 4 17.45 13.32 3.96
CA ASN A 4 17.78 12.61 2.73
C ASN A 4 16.57 11.79 2.28
N PHE A 5 15.96 12.20 1.19
CA PHE A 5 14.83 11.53 0.52
C PHE A 5 15.26 10.85 -0.78
N ASP A 6 16.56 10.89 -1.12
CA ASP A 6 17.10 10.28 -2.33
C ASP A 6 17.03 8.75 -2.25
N LEU A 7 16.51 8.14 -3.31
CA LEU A 7 16.38 6.69 -3.47
C LEU A 7 17.23 6.15 -4.61
N THR A 8 18.18 6.96 -5.12
CA THR A 8 19.12 6.54 -6.17
C THR A 8 19.88 5.29 -5.75
N GLY A 9 19.92 4.29 -6.62
CA GLY A 9 20.56 3.00 -6.37
C GLY A 9 19.74 2.05 -5.47
N LYS A 10 18.47 2.38 -5.15
CA LYS A 10 17.55 1.53 -4.43
C LYS A 10 16.57 0.83 -5.37
N THR A 11 16.30 -0.44 -5.14
CA THR A 11 15.26 -1.20 -5.86
C THR A 11 13.99 -1.24 -5.02
N ALA A 12 12.88 -0.75 -5.61
CA ALA A 12 11.58 -0.71 -4.97
C ALA A 12 10.59 -1.67 -5.65
N LEU A 13 10.08 -2.65 -4.92
CA LEU A 13 8.98 -3.51 -5.33
C LEU A 13 7.66 -2.97 -4.80
N VAL A 14 6.71 -2.68 -5.69
CA VAL A 14 5.34 -2.28 -5.32
C VAL A 14 4.35 -3.32 -5.81
N THR A 15 3.65 -3.99 -4.88
CA THR A 15 2.62 -4.97 -5.25
C THR A 15 1.31 -4.28 -5.62
N GLY A 16 0.58 -4.83 -6.61
CA GLY A 16 -0.68 -4.24 -7.07
C GLY A 16 -0.51 -2.84 -7.68
N ALA A 17 0.61 -2.57 -8.36
CA ALA A 17 0.96 -1.26 -8.90
C ALA A 17 0.49 -1.00 -10.35
N THR A 18 -0.50 -1.75 -10.82
CA THR A 18 -1.01 -1.58 -12.20
C THR A 18 -2.02 -0.44 -12.35
N HIS A 19 -2.48 0.18 -11.27
CA HIS A 19 -3.43 1.30 -11.25
C HIS A 19 -3.58 1.91 -9.85
N GLY A 20 -4.30 3.01 -9.75
CA GLY A 20 -4.74 3.60 -8.48
C GLY A 20 -3.60 3.98 -7.53
N LEU A 21 -3.78 3.74 -6.23
CA LEU A 21 -2.84 4.15 -5.19
C LEU A 21 -1.45 3.52 -5.35
N GLY A 22 -1.41 2.23 -5.74
CA GLY A 22 -0.16 1.52 -5.98
C GLY A 22 0.66 2.15 -7.10
N MET A 23 0.00 2.56 -8.19
CA MET A 23 0.67 3.26 -9.29
C MET A 23 1.19 4.62 -8.87
N ALA A 24 0.42 5.43 -8.15
CA ALA A 24 0.84 6.74 -7.69
C ALA A 24 2.06 6.65 -6.75
N MET A 25 2.04 5.75 -5.78
CA MET A 25 3.18 5.50 -4.90
C MET A 25 4.42 5.01 -5.67
N ALA A 26 4.24 4.11 -6.64
CA ALA A 26 5.32 3.61 -7.48
C ALA A 26 5.98 4.73 -8.30
N LYS A 27 5.17 5.63 -8.89
CA LYS A 27 5.67 6.82 -9.60
C LYS A 27 6.48 7.71 -8.67
N ALA A 28 5.97 8.00 -7.47
CA ALA A 28 6.65 8.83 -6.49
C ALA A 28 8.04 8.27 -6.10
N LEU A 29 8.14 6.95 -5.89
CA LEU A 29 9.41 6.27 -5.60
C LEU A 29 10.39 6.39 -6.79
N SER A 30 9.90 6.19 -8.01
CA SER A 30 10.72 6.33 -9.23
C SER A 30 11.24 7.76 -9.43
N HIS A 31 10.41 8.77 -9.20
CA HIS A 31 10.81 10.18 -9.30
C HIS A 31 11.89 10.57 -8.28
N GLN A 32 12.05 9.80 -7.18
CA GLN A 32 13.14 9.97 -6.22
C GLN A 32 14.37 9.11 -6.52
N GLY A 33 14.41 8.46 -7.70
CA GLY A 33 15.58 7.75 -8.20
C GLY A 33 15.57 6.24 -7.96
N ALA A 34 14.50 5.66 -7.39
CA ALA A 34 14.43 4.21 -7.22
C ALA A 34 14.27 3.48 -8.57
N THR A 35 14.97 2.37 -8.73
CA THR A 35 14.67 1.36 -9.76
C THR A 35 13.34 0.71 -9.42
N LEU A 36 12.35 0.87 -10.32
CA LEU A 36 10.97 0.48 -10.04
C LEU A 36 10.65 -0.91 -10.56
N VAL A 37 10.24 -1.80 -9.65
CA VAL A 37 9.66 -3.12 -9.95
C VAL A 37 8.19 -3.09 -9.57
N ILE A 38 7.31 -3.46 -10.49
CA ILE A 38 5.86 -3.48 -10.29
C ILE A 38 5.30 -4.90 -10.41
N ASN A 39 4.42 -5.23 -9.47
CA ASN A 39 3.66 -6.48 -9.51
C ASN A 39 2.20 -6.23 -9.90
N GLY A 40 1.66 -7.19 -10.60
CA GLY A 40 0.24 -7.39 -10.87
C GLY A 40 -0.01 -8.86 -11.21
N HIS A 41 -1.28 -9.26 -11.31
CA HIS A 41 -1.65 -10.65 -11.65
C HIS A 41 -2.38 -10.77 -12.99
N THR A 42 -2.74 -9.64 -13.61
CA THR A 42 -3.51 -9.62 -14.87
C THR A 42 -2.64 -9.08 -16.01
N PRO A 43 -2.31 -9.90 -17.04
CA PRO A 43 -1.42 -9.49 -18.13
C PRO A 43 -1.88 -8.25 -18.90
N SER A 44 -3.19 -8.13 -19.19
CA SER A 44 -3.73 -6.96 -19.91
C SER A 44 -3.58 -5.66 -19.10
N LYS A 45 -3.88 -5.69 -17.79
CA LYS A 45 -3.69 -4.53 -16.90
C LYS A 45 -2.22 -4.16 -16.79
N MET A 46 -1.32 -5.14 -16.71
CA MET A 46 0.12 -4.89 -16.67
C MET A 46 0.60 -4.20 -17.95
N LYS A 47 0.16 -4.66 -19.12
CA LYS A 47 0.50 -4.02 -20.41
C LYS A 47 0.07 -2.55 -20.46
N THR A 48 -1.15 -2.25 -20.01
CA THR A 48 -1.67 -0.88 -19.92
C THR A 48 -0.84 -0.04 -18.95
N ALA A 49 -0.53 -0.58 -17.76
CA ALA A 49 0.25 0.11 -16.75
C ALA A 49 1.66 0.49 -17.24
N ILE A 50 2.36 -0.43 -17.92
CA ILE A 50 3.69 -0.14 -18.50
C ILE A 50 3.61 1.01 -19.50
N GLY A 51 2.56 1.06 -20.34
CA GLY A 51 2.34 2.20 -21.25
C GLY A 51 2.13 3.52 -20.50
N GLN A 52 1.40 3.50 -19.39
CA GLN A 52 1.18 4.69 -18.56
C GLN A 52 2.47 5.18 -17.87
N TYR A 53 3.28 4.26 -17.32
CA TYR A 53 4.58 4.61 -16.75
C TYR A 53 5.51 5.20 -17.81
N ALA A 54 5.60 4.56 -18.99
CA ALA A 54 6.46 5.02 -20.09
C ALA A 54 6.04 6.41 -20.61
N ALA A 55 4.74 6.71 -20.64
CA ALA A 55 4.23 8.03 -21.07
C ALA A 55 4.70 9.17 -20.13
N GLU A 56 5.07 8.85 -18.88
CA GLU A 56 5.63 9.79 -17.90
C GLU A 56 7.18 9.68 -17.79
N GLY A 57 7.81 8.96 -18.72
CA GLY A 57 9.27 8.78 -18.72
C GLY A 57 9.79 7.82 -17.65
N ILE A 58 8.91 7.02 -17.02
CA ILE A 58 9.27 6.07 -15.97
C ILE A 58 9.51 4.70 -16.58
N THR A 59 10.70 4.13 -16.31
CA THR A 59 10.99 2.73 -16.60
C THR A 59 10.54 1.87 -15.44
N ALA A 60 9.51 1.03 -15.67
CA ALA A 60 9.00 0.09 -14.68
C ALA A 60 9.24 -1.34 -15.15
N HIS A 61 9.79 -2.19 -14.27
CA HIS A 61 10.06 -3.60 -14.53
C HIS A 61 8.86 -4.46 -14.09
N PRO A 62 8.12 -5.08 -15.03
CA PRO A 62 6.89 -5.80 -14.70
C PRO A 62 7.13 -7.26 -14.29
N TYR A 63 6.51 -7.69 -13.20
CA TYR A 63 6.49 -9.09 -12.77
C TYR A 63 5.06 -9.53 -12.46
N LEU A 64 4.64 -10.61 -13.12
CA LEU A 64 3.30 -11.19 -12.95
C LEU A 64 3.36 -12.36 -11.98
N PHE A 65 2.76 -12.20 -10.81
CA PHE A 65 2.59 -13.30 -9.85
C PHE A 65 1.40 -13.00 -8.90
N ASP A 66 0.81 -14.07 -8.39
CA ASP A 66 -0.19 -13.97 -7.32
C ASP A 66 0.54 -13.82 -5.97
N VAL A 67 0.26 -12.73 -5.27
CA VAL A 67 0.85 -12.44 -3.95
C VAL A 67 0.40 -13.42 -2.86
N CYS A 68 -0.72 -14.12 -3.06
CA CYS A 68 -1.23 -15.14 -2.16
C CYS A 68 -0.56 -16.52 -2.35
N ASP A 69 0.12 -16.74 -3.47
CA ASP A 69 0.86 -17.99 -3.74
C ASP A 69 2.33 -17.85 -3.31
N ALA A 70 2.68 -18.44 -2.17
CA ALA A 70 4.02 -18.36 -1.62
C ALA A 70 5.11 -18.92 -2.55
N LYS A 71 4.80 -19.91 -3.40
CA LYS A 71 5.75 -20.46 -4.38
C LYS A 71 5.94 -19.49 -5.54
N ALA A 72 4.86 -18.92 -6.06
CA ALA A 72 4.93 -17.90 -7.10
C ALA A 72 5.69 -16.65 -6.62
N VAL A 73 5.48 -16.23 -5.37
CA VAL A 73 6.23 -15.14 -4.72
C VAL A 73 7.72 -15.46 -4.64
N ASP A 74 8.11 -16.66 -4.18
CA ASP A 74 9.51 -17.03 -4.06
C ASP A 74 10.23 -17.05 -5.42
N VAL A 75 9.61 -17.66 -6.44
CA VAL A 75 10.14 -17.68 -7.81
C VAL A 75 10.28 -16.27 -8.39
N ALA A 76 9.24 -15.44 -8.24
CA ALA A 76 9.25 -14.09 -8.79
C ALA A 76 10.29 -13.20 -8.12
N ILE A 77 10.41 -13.25 -6.78
CA ILE A 77 11.40 -12.45 -6.05
C ILE A 77 12.81 -12.92 -6.38
N SER A 78 13.08 -14.24 -6.47
CA SER A 78 14.40 -14.76 -6.88
C SER A 78 14.78 -14.23 -8.27
N LYS A 79 13.81 -14.19 -9.20
CA LYS A 79 14.04 -13.66 -10.55
C LYS A 79 14.28 -12.15 -10.55
N ILE A 80 13.57 -11.38 -9.72
CA ILE A 80 13.82 -9.95 -9.55
C ILE A 80 15.23 -9.71 -9.02
N GLU A 81 15.65 -10.45 -7.99
CA GLU A 81 16.96 -10.33 -7.38
C GLU A 81 18.09 -10.67 -8.37
N GLU A 82 17.88 -11.65 -9.26
CA GLU A 82 18.83 -12.02 -10.33
C GLU A 82 18.89 -11.00 -11.47
N GLU A 83 17.76 -10.50 -11.94
CA GLU A 83 17.67 -9.66 -13.15
C GLU A 83 17.85 -8.16 -12.89
N ILE A 84 17.42 -7.69 -11.71
CA ILE A 84 17.35 -6.25 -11.37
C ILE A 84 18.29 -5.92 -10.19
N GLY A 85 18.31 -6.78 -9.17
CA GLY A 85 19.06 -6.60 -7.93
C GLY A 85 18.21 -6.78 -6.69
N ASP A 86 18.86 -6.76 -5.53
CA ASP A 86 18.21 -6.95 -4.23
C ASP A 86 17.15 -5.88 -3.97
N ILE A 87 16.01 -6.30 -3.39
CA ILE A 87 14.91 -5.40 -3.08
C ILE A 87 15.21 -4.65 -1.78
N ASP A 88 15.48 -3.34 -1.86
CA ASP A 88 15.70 -2.45 -0.70
C ASP A 88 14.40 -1.96 -0.08
N ILE A 89 13.36 -1.77 -0.91
CA ILE A 89 12.08 -1.18 -0.53
C ILE A 89 10.95 -2.09 -1.01
N LEU A 90 10.08 -2.49 -0.08
CA LEU A 90 8.86 -3.23 -0.39
C LEU A 90 7.64 -2.40 -0.01
N VAL A 91 6.71 -2.20 -0.96
CA VAL A 91 5.38 -1.64 -0.69
C VAL A 91 4.34 -2.73 -0.91
N ASN A 92 3.77 -3.25 0.17
CA ASN A 92 2.64 -4.18 0.15
C ASN A 92 1.35 -3.39 -0.07
N ASN A 93 0.97 -3.21 -1.33
CA ASN A 93 -0.22 -2.46 -1.70
C ASN A 93 -1.32 -3.34 -2.32
N ALA A 94 -0.99 -4.51 -2.87
CA ALA A 94 -2.01 -5.42 -3.39
C ALA A 94 -3.09 -5.68 -2.33
N GLY A 95 -4.35 -5.59 -2.73
CA GLY A 95 -5.47 -5.75 -1.82
C GLY A 95 -6.81 -5.71 -2.54
N MET A 96 -7.85 -6.06 -1.83
CA MET A 96 -9.23 -6.02 -2.32
C MET A 96 -10.21 -5.61 -1.23
N ILE A 97 -11.32 -5.03 -1.64
CA ILE A 97 -12.44 -4.78 -0.75
C ILE A 97 -13.70 -5.43 -1.31
N GLN A 98 -14.38 -6.21 -0.49
CA GLN A 98 -15.68 -6.78 -0.80
C GLN A 98 -16.72 -6.18 0.15
N ARG A 99 -17.80 -5.63 -0.42
CA ARG A 99 -18.84 -4.94 0.34
C ARG A 99 -20.08 -5.81 0.40
N VAL A 100 -20.20 -6.56 1.51
CA VAL A 100 -21.31 -7.48 1.79
C VAL A 100 -21.72 -7.32 3.25
N PRO A 101 -23.05 -7.23 3.58
CA PRO A 101 -23.49 -7.24 4.97
C PRO A 101 -22.96 -8.47 5.70
N ALA A 102 -22.56 -8.32 6.97
CA ALA A 102 -21.93 -9.40 7.71
C ALA A 102 -22.81 -10.67 7.85
N LEU A 103 -24.12 -10.49 7.87
CA LEU A 103 -25.09 -11.63 7.91
C LEU A 103 -25.15 -12.40 6.59
N GLU A 104 -24.71 -11.82 5.49
CA GLU A 104 -24.76 -12.38 4.13
C GLU A 104 -23.37 -12.76 3.62
N MET A 105 -22.30 -12.41 4.36
CA MET A 105 -20.92 -12.65 3.95
C MET A 105 -20.60 -14.14 3.94
N ASP A 106 -20.29 -14.69 2.78
CA ASP A 106 -19.80 -16.06 2.68
C ASP A 106 -18.44 -16.21 3.40
N PRO A 107 -18.25 -17.24 4.24
CA PRO A 107 -16.97 -17.46 4.92
C PRO A 107 -15.78 -17.64 3.98
N GLN A 108 -15.96 -18.12 2.74
CA GLN A 108 -14.89 -18.24 1.75
C GLN A 108 -14.49 -16.87 1.21
N ASP A 109 -15.48 -16.00 0.95
CA ASP A 109 -15.22 -14.61 0.54
C ASP A 109 -14.52 -13.83 1.65
N PHE A 110 -14.93 -14.05 2.92
CA PHE A 110 -14.22 -13.48 4.07
C PHE A 110 -12.75 -13.90 4.07
N ARG A 111 -12.46 -15.22 3.94
CA ARG A 111 -11.09 -15.74 3.89
C ARG A 111 -10.30 -15.14 2.74
N LYS A 112 -10.89 -15.05 1.55
CA LYS A 112 -10.22 -14.47 0.39
C LYS A 112 -9.76 -13.02 0.62
N VAL A 113 -10.59 -12.21 1.28
CA VAL A 113 -10.19 -10.83 1.65
C VAL A 113 -9.05 -10.85 2.66
N VAL A 114 -9.12 -11.72 3.68
CA VAL A 114 -8.06 -11.87 4.67
C VAL A 114 -6.76 -12.37 4.03
N ASP A 115 -6.83 -13.31 3.11
CA ASP A 115 -5.66 -13.84 2.41
C ASP A 115 -4.94 -12.74 1.64
N ILE A 116 -5.66 -11.93 0.87
CA ILE A 116 -5.02 -10.90 0.05
C ILE A 116 -4.60 -9.65 0.84
N ASP A 117 -5.36 -9.24 1.88
CA ASP A 117 -5.11 -7.98 2.59
C ASP A 117 -4.27 -8.15 3.88
N LEU A 118 -4.04 -9.38 4.35
CA LEU A 118 -3.25 -9.67 5.54
C LEU A 118 -2.21 -10.75 5.33
N VAL A 119 -2.59 -11.92 4.78
CA VAL A 119 -1.67 -13.05 4.65
C VAL A 119 -0.63 -12.78 3.56
N SER A 120 -1.04 -12.23 2.42
CA SER A 120 -0.13 -11.94 1.31
C SER A 120 0.97 -10.91 1.68
N PRO A 121 0.68 -9.78 2.38
CA PRO A 121 1.72 -8.91 2.92
C PRO A 121 2.76 -9.64 3.78
N PHE A 122 2.32 -10.61 4.58
CA PHE A 122 3.25 -11.44 5.37
C PHE A 122 4.12 -12.31 4.46
N ILE A 123 3.55 -13.03 3.49
CA ILE A 123 4.27 -13.90 2.56
C ILE A 123 5.35 -13.12 1.81
N VAL A 124 4.98 -11.99 1.19
CA VAL A 124 5.92 -11.17 0.41
C VAL A 124 6.99 -10.56 1.32
N SER A 125 6.60 -10.00 2.47
CA SER A 125 7.54 -9.42 3.43
C SER A 125 8.55 -10.46 3.95
N GLN A 126 8.09 -11.67 4.31
CA GLN A 126 8.96 -12.74 4.79
C GLN A 126 10.01 -13.14 3.73
N ARG A 127 9.61 -13.23 2.47
CA ARG A 127 10.53 -13.59 1.39
C ARG A 127 11.56 -12.49 1.13
N VAL A 128 11.14 -11.25 1.02
CA VAL A 128 12.04 -10.10 0.79
C VAL A 128 12.95 -9.87 1.99
N ALA A 129 12.44 -9.99 3.20
CA ALA A 129 13.23 -9.80 4.42
C ALA A 129 14.42 -10.76 4.54
N LYS A 130 14.40 -11.95 3.95
CA LYS A 130 15.55 -12.88 3.95
C LYS A 130 16.80 -12.24 3.33
N THR A 131 16.61 -11.49 2.25
CA THR A 131 17.71 -10.77 1.59
C THR A 131 18.06 -9.48 2.33
N MET A 132 17.05 -8.72 2.80
CA MET A 132 17.27 -7.53 3.62
C MET A 132 18.08 -7.82 4.89
N VAL A 133 17.85 -8.97 5.55
CA VAL A 133 18.61 -9.42 6.73
C VAL A 133 20.07 -9.64 6.38
N LYS A 134 20.40 -10.28 5.23
CA LYS A 134 21.77 -10.47 4.76
C LYS A 134 22.47 -9.15 4.49
N ASN A 135 21.72 -8.17 3.96
CA ASN A 135 22.24 -6.85 3.59
C ASN A 135 22.29 -5.89 4.78
N GLY A 136 21.70 -6.22 5.93
CA GLY A 136 21.68 -5.39 7.13
C GLY A 136 20.87 -4.09 6.95
N GLN A 137 19.90 -4.06 6.03
CA GLN A 137 19.02 -2.91 5.81
C GLN A 137 17.78 -3.30 5.01
N GLY A 138 16.69 -2.56 5.19
CA GLY A 138 15.47 -2.69 4.39
C GLY A 138 14.34 -1.79 4.85
N LYS A 139 13.44 -1.47 3.93
CA LYS A 139 12.22 -0.71 4.19
C LYS A 139 11.01 -1.49 3.71
N ILE A 140 10.07 -1.77 4.61
CA ILE A 140 8.81 -2.42 4.28
C ILE A 140 7.67 -1.49 4.66
N ILE A 141 6.79 -1.22 3.70
CA ILE A 141 5.66 -0.30 3.84
C ILE A 141 4.38 -1.07 3.53
N ASN A 142 3.54 -1.25 4.54
CA ASN A 142 2.25 -1.92 4.40
C ASN A 142 1.14 -0.90 4.16
N ILE A 143 0.34 -1.08 3.12
CA ILE A 143 -0.81 -0.22 2.87
C ILE A 143 -2.00 -0.73 3.67
N CYS A 144 -2.16 -0.13 4.83
CA CYS A 144 -3.27 -0.31 5.74
C CYS A 144 -4.50 0.48 5.26
N SER A 145 -5.28 0.99 6.17
CA SER A 145 -6.46 1.82 5.90
C SER A 145 -6.87 2.57 7.17
N MET A 146 -7.66 3.61 7.05
CA MET A 146 -8.40 4.15 8.19
C MET A 146 -9.33 3.07 8.82
N MET A 147 -9.71 2.04 8.05
CA MET A 147 -10.44 0.86 8.59
C MET A 147 -9.57 -0.01 9.49
N SER A 148 -8.30 0.29 9.69
CA SER A 148 -7.48 -0.29 10.75
C SER A 148 -7.85 0.25 12.15
N GLU A 149 -8.63 1.33 12.22
CA GLU A 149 -9.13 1.96 13.45
C GLU A 149 -10.65 2.01 13.52
N LEU A 150 -11.31 2.17 12.39
CA LEU A 150 -12.75 2.40 12.30
C LEU A 150 -13.48 1.18 11.74
N GLY A 151 -14.69 0.95 12.26
CA GLY A 151 -15.65 0.06 11.64
C GLY A 151 -16.55 0.79 10.64
N ARG A 152 -16.98 0.07 9.61
CA ARG A 152 -17.98 0.52 8.66
C ARG A 152 -18.86 -0.66 8.24
N ASN A 153 -20.13 -0.38 7.96
CA ASN A 153 -21.07 -1.38 7.44
C ASN A 153 -20.51 -2.02 6.15
N THR A 154 -20.76 -3.31 5.98
CA THR A 154 -20.48 -4.11 4.78
C THR A 154 -19.01 -4.41 4.48
N VAL A 155 -18.06 -4.05 5.34
CA VAL A 155 -16.62 -4.24 5.11
C VAL A 155 -15.94 -5.02 6.24
N SER A 156 -16.65 -5.93 6.90
CA SER A 156 -16.15 -6.67 8.08
C SER A 156 -14.83 -7.41 7.80
N ALA A 157 -14.74 -8.16 6.70
CA ALA A 157 -13.52 -8.87 6.32
C ALA A 157 -12.34 -7.92 6.07
N TYR A 158 -12.58 -6.84 5.33
CA TYR A 158 -11.56 -5.83 5.04
C TYR A 158 -11.07 -5.11 6.30
N ALA A 159 -11.98 -4.68 7.18
CA ALA A 159 -11.61 -4.04 8.44
C ALA A 159 -10.81 -4.97 9.35
N ALA A 160 -11.22 -6.24 9.46
CA ALA A 160 -10.48 -7.26 10.20
C ALA A 160 -9.07 -7.46 9.64
N ALA A 161 -8.93 -7.59 8.31
CA ALA A 161 -7.64 -7.75 7.65
C ALA A 161 -6.74 -6.52 7.85
N LYS A 162 -7.26 -5.30 7.67
CA LYS A 162 -6.47 -4.07 7.83
C LYS A 162 -6.12 -3.77 9.29
N GLY A 163 -6.98 -4.14 10.25
CA GLY A 163 -6.65 -4.15 11.68
C GLY A 163 -5.53 -5.14 11.99
N GLY A 164 -5.61 -6.36 11.45
CA GLY A 164 -4.56 -7.38 11.52
C GLY A 164 -3.25 -6.90 10.91
N LEU A 165 -3.29 -6.27 9.73
CA LEU A 165 -2.11 -5.75 9.03
C LEU A 165 -1.40 -4.64 9.84
N LYS A 166 -2.15 -3.79 10.54
CA LYS A 166 -1.61 -2.83 11.49
C LYS A 166 -0.80 -3.52 12.60
N MET A 167 -1.34 -4.59 13.19
CA MET A 167 -0.62 -5.36 14.23
C MET A 167 0.55 -6.14 13.66
N LEU A 168 0.42 -6.74 12.47
CA LEU A 168 1.51 -7.40 11.77
C LEU A 168 2.67 -6.43 11.51
N THR A 169 2.39 -5.20 11.08
CA THR A 169 3.40 -4.13 10.89
C THR A 169 4.22 -3.91 12.16
N ARG A 170 3.56 -3.81 13.32
CA ARG A 170 4.24 -3.63 14.62
C ARG A 170 5.10 -4.83 15.01
N ASN A 171 4.59 -6.05 14.81
CA ASN A 171 5.32 -7.26 15.15
C ASN A 171 6.57 -7.43 14.29
N LEU A 172 6.44 -7.28 12.96
CA LEU A 172 7.58 -7.38 12.06
C LEU A 172 8.62 -6.28 12.34
N ALA A 173 8.17 -5.07 12.65
CA ALA A 173 9.05 -3.98 13.08
C ALA A 173 9.86 -4.37 14.33
N THR A 174 9.22 -4.98 15.32
CA THR A 174 9.87 -5.41 16.56
C THR A 174 10.89 -6.51 16.31
N GLU A 175 10.54 -7.53 15.52
CA GLU A 175 11.39 -8.68 15.26
C GLU A 175 12.62 -8.36 14.40
N TRP A 176 12.43 -7.45 13.40
CA TRP A 176 13.44 -7.19 12.38
C TRP A 176 14.26 -5.91 12.59
N ALA A 177 13.93 -5.11 13.61
CA ALA A 177 14.69 -3.89 13.94
C ALA A 177 16.18 -4.15 14.15
N LYS A 178 16.55 -5.28 14.77
CA LYS A 178 17.94 -5.69 15.01
C LYS A 178 18.75 -5.92 13.71
N TYR A 179 18.07 -6.09 12.58
CA TYR A 179 18.68 -6.22 11.26
C TYR A 179 18.64 -4.91 10.47
N ASN A 180 18.31 -3.77 11.14
CA ASN A 180 18.14 -2.47 10.52
C ASN A 180 17.06 -2.47 9.42
N ILE A 181 15.98 -3.22 9.63
CA ILE A 181 14.80 -3.23 8.77
C ILE A 181 13.70 -2.44 9.46
N GLN A 182 13.19 -1.40 8.79
CA GLN A 182 12.05 -0.63 9.26
C GLN A 182 10.79 -1.13 8.57
N VAL A 183 9.78 -1.47 9.37
CA VAL A 183 8.46 -1.88 8.88
C VAL A 183 7.43 -0.89 9.38
N ASN A 184 6.83 -0.15 8.46
CA ASN A 184 5.83 0.87 8.78
C ASN A 184 4.58 0.70 7.91
N GLY A 185 3.54 1.43 8.22
CA GLY A 185 2.30 1.43 7.47
C GLY A 185 1.89 2.82 6.99
N ILE A 186 1.16 2.86 5.89
CA ILE A 186 0.38 4.01 5.46
C ILE A 186 -1.10 3.63 5.59
N GLY A 187 -1.90 4.50 6.19
CA GLY A 187 -3.34 4.32 6.35
C GLY A 187 -4.11 5.34 5.50
N PRO A 188 -4.41 5.02 4.23
CA PRO A 188 -5.19 5.93 3.38
C PRO A 188 -6.62 6.12 3.92
N GLY A 189 -7.14 7.34 3.76
CA GLY A 189 -8.55 7.65 3.85
C GLY A 189 -9.31 7.30 2.57
N TYR A 190 -10.21 8.18 2.14
CA TYR A 190 -10.93 8.04 0.88
C TYR A 190 -10.21 8.79 -0.24
N PHE A 191 -9.84 8.06 -1.29
CA PHE A 191 -9.06 8.56 -2.42
C PHE A 191 -9.84 8.50 -3.74
N ALA A 192 -9.60 9.49 -4.58
CA ALA A 192 -10.17 9.60 -5.91
C ALA A 192 -9.42 8.67 -6.89
N THR A 193 -9.93 7.46 -7.06
CA THR A 193 -9.41 6.48 -8.01
C THR A 193 -10.48 6.15 -9.06
N GLU A 194 -10.13 5.43 -10.12
CA GLU A 194 -11.11 4.91 -11.09
C GLU A 194 -12.20 4.07 -10.40
N GLN A 195 -11.83 3.27 -9.40
CA GLN A 195 -12.76 2.43 -8.64
C GLN A 195 -13.80 3.25 -7.87
N THR A 196 -13.47 4.46 -7.45
CA THR A 196 -14.38 5.35 -6.71
C THR A 196 -15.11 6.36 -7.61
N ALA A 197 -14.75 6.44 -8.89
CA ALA A 197 -15.33 7.40 -9.82
C ALA A 197 -16.88 7.36 -9.86
N PRO A 198 -17.56 6.20 -9.89
CA PRO A 198 -19.02 6.14 -9.96
C PRO A 198 -19.73 6.76 -8.75
N ILE A 199 -19.07 6.84 -7.60
CA ILE A 199 -19.64 7.38 -6.36
C ILE A 199 -19.14 8.79 -6.03
N ARG A 200 -18.25 9.36 -6.83
CA ARG A 200 -17.71 10.72 -6.69
C ARG A 200 -18.40 11.73 -7.60
N VAL A 201 -19.70 11.58 -7.79
CA VAL A 201 -20.53 12.51 -8.57
C VAL A 201 -21.33 13.40 -7.64
N ASP A 202 -21.56 14.64 -8.05
CA ASP A 202 -22.33 15.62 -7.28
C ASP A 202 -23.74 15.09 -6.98
N GLY A 203 -24.20 15.29 -5.75
CA GLY A 203 -25.49 14.80 -5.28
C GLY A 203 -25.53 13.29 -4.96
N HIS A 204 -24.44 12.57 -5.10
CA HIS A 204 -24.38 11.19 -4.64
C HIS A 204 -24.25 11.15 -3.10
N PRO A 205 -25.17 10.53 -2.35
CA PRO A 205 -25.20 10.62 -0.88
C PRO A 205 -23.89 10.18 -0.21
N PHE A 206 -23.18 9.21 -0.82
CA PHE A 206 -21.91 8.76 -0.32
C PHE A 206 -20.76 9.75 -0.58
N ASN A 207 -20.81 10.48 -1.71
CA ASN A 207 -19.86 11.56 -1.97
C ASN A 207 -20.01 12.67 -0.92
N ASP A 208 -21.22 13.11 -0.70
CA ASP A 208 -21.54 14.16 0.29
C ASP A 208 -21.13 13.72 1.70
N PHE A 209 -21.40 12.47 2.06
CA PHE A 209 -20.95 11.91 3.34
C PHE A 209 -19.43 11.97 3.48
N ILE A 210 -18.66 11.54 2.46
CA ILE A 210 -17.19 11.53 2.51
C ILE A 210 -16.63 12.95 2.59
N VAL A 211 -17.10 13.86 1.74
CA VAL A 211 -16.62 15.25 1.72
C VAL A 211 -16.92 15.94 3.04
N ASN A 212 -18.14 15.77 3.59
CA ASN A 212 -18.53 16.36 4.87
C ASN A 212 -17.80 15.71 6.07
N ARG A 213 -17.49 14.43 6.00
CA ARG A 213 -16.78 13.71 7.09
C ARG A 213 -15.27 13.96 7.08
N THR A 214 -14.71 14.41 5.96
CA THR A 214 -13.29 14.70 5.80
C THR A 214 -13.04 16.17 6.14
N PRO A 215 -12.26 16.52 7.19
CA PRO A 215 -11.94 17.92 7.51
C PRO A 215 -11.31 18.69 6.36
N ALA A 216 -10.51 18.06 5.52
CA ALA A 216 -9.95 18.66 4.31
C ALA A 216 -11.01 18.99 3.23
N GLY A 217 -12.27 18.58 3.38
CA GLY A 217 -13.38 18.90 2.49
C GLY A 217 -13.29 18.30 1.09
N ARG A 218 -12.48 17.28 0.91
CA ARG A 218 -12.26 16.63 -0.40
C ARG A 218 -11.89 15.16 -0.28
N TRP A 219 -12.00 14.44 -1.36
CA TRP A 219 -11.31 13.18 -1.56
C TRP A 219 -9.80 13.44 -1.65
N GLY A 220 -8.99 12.47 -1.17
CA GLY A 220 -7.56 12.48 -1.41
C GLY A 220 -7.26 12.25 -2.88
N ASP A 221 -6.25 12.93 -3.41
CA ASP A 221 -5.65 12.58 -4.68
C ASP A 221 -4.63 11.43 -4.46
N PRO A 222 -4.55 10.41 -5.34
CA PRO A 222 -3.52 9.38 -5.23
C PRO A 222 -2.11 9.93 -5.02
N ASP A 223 -1.79 11.09 -5.57
CA ASP A 223 -0.47 11.75 -5.41
C ASP A 223 -0.25 12.30 -3.99
N ASP A 224 -1.29 12.53 -3.19
CA ASP A 224 -1.16 12.89 -1.77
C ASP A 224 -0.40 11.81 -0.95
N LEU A 225 -0.31 10.57 -1.45
CA LEU A 225 0.46 9.48 -0.82
C LEU A 225 1.96 9.56 -1.13
N GLY A 226 2.35 10.25 -2.20
CA GLY A 226 3.72 10.27 -2.72
C GLY A 226 4.75 10.69 -1.68
N GLY A 227 4.50 11.82 -0.99
CA GLY A 227 5.39 12.31 0.05
C GLY A 227 5.59 11.33 1.21
N THR A 228 4.51 10.68 1.64
CA THR A 228 4.56 9.73 2.76
C THR A 228 5.29 8.43 2.39
N VAL A 229 5.05 7.88 1.21
CA VAL A 229 5.75 6.65 0.77
C VAL A 229 7.24 6.91 0.59
N VAL A 230 7.62 8.03 -0.02
CA VAL A 230 9.03 8.43 -0.18
C VAL A 230 9.71 8.64 1.19
N PHE A 231 9.05 9.33 2.12
CA PHE A 231 9.56 9.49 3.48
C PHE A 231 9.85 8.15 4.14
N LEU A 232 8.89 7.23 4.14
CA LEU A 232 9.04 5.93 4.78
C LEU A 232 10.04 5.01 4.05
N ALA A 233 10.24 5.20 2.75
CA ALA A 233 11.22 4.46 1.94
C ALA A 233 12.65 4.98 2.10
N SER A 234 12.83 6.21 2.56
CA SER A 234 14.11 6.92 2.54
C SER A 234 14.87 6.84 3.86
N PRO A 235 16.17 7.25 3.89
CA PRO A 235 16.94 7.39 5.11
C PRO A 235 16.35 8.38 6.13
N ALA A 236 15.47 9.30 5.69
CA ALA A 236 14.80 10.27 6.58
C ALA A 236 13.93 9.59 7.65
N SER A 237 13.55 8.33 7.45
CA SER A 237 12.73 7.53 8.38
C SER A 237 13.49 6.41 9.11
N ASN A 238 14.83 6.45 9.16
CA ASN A 238 15.61 5.33 9.72
C ASN A 238 15.32 5.00 11.20
N PHE A 239 14.75 5.95 11.96
CA PHE A 239 14.34 5.71 13.35
C PHE A 239 12.82 5.65 13.54
N ILE A 240 12.06 5.62 12.43
CA ILE A 240 10.60 5.40 12.42
C ILE A 240 10.36 3.91 12.17
N ASN A 241 9.80 3.21 13.16
CA ASN A 241 9.54 1.77 13.05
C ASN A 241 8.24 1.38 13.76
N GLY A 242 7.45 0.50 13.18
CA GLY A 242 6.17 0.04 13.71
C GLY A 242 5.06 1.09 13.71
N GLN A 243 5.22 2.19 12.96
CA GLN A 243 4.25 3.27 12.92
C GLN A 243 3.26 3.11 11.77
N LEU A 244 2.04 3.60 11.97
CA LEU A 244 1.04 3.74 10.93
C LEU A 244 0.73 5.23 10.74
N ILE A 245 1.11 5.76 9.58
CA ILE A 245 0.87 7.16 9.22
C ILE A 245 -0.43 7.23 8.41
N TYR A 246 -1.43 7.94 8.96
CA TYR A 246 -2.69 8.15 8.25
C TYR A 246 -2.58 9.33 7.30
N VAL A 247 -3.00 9.09 6.05
CA VAL A 247 -3.12 10.10 5.00
C VAL A 247 -4.61 10.12 4.63
N ASP A 248 -5.41 10.86 5.39
CA ASP A 248 -6.86 10.72 5.40
C ASP A 248 -7.61 12.06 5.41
N GLY A 249 -6.90 13.18 5.23
CA GLY A 249 -7.50 14.51 5.27
C GLY A 249 -8.10 14.89 6.63
N GLY A 250 -7.71 14.18 7.70
CA GLY A 250 -8.12 14.44 9.08
C GLY A 250 -9.35 13.64 9.54
N ILE A 251 -9.80 12.63 8.79
CA ILE A 251 -10.97 11.80 9.17
C ILE A 251 -10.80 11.21 10.58
N LEU A 252 -9.62 10.68 10.90
CA LEU A 252 -9.37 10.07 12.21
C LEU A 252 -9.09 11.10 13.33
N ALA A 253 -8.85 12.35 12.99
CA ALA A 253 -8.57 13.41 13.95
C ALA A 253 -9.84 14.08 14.51
N THR A 254 -11.02 13.79 13.97
CA THR A 254 -12.27 14.46 14.35
C THR A 254 -13.40 13.50 14.65
N ILE A 255 -14.28 13.89 15.58
CA ILE A 255 -15.55 13.19 15.81
C ILE A 255 -16.59 13.52 14.70
N GLY A 256 -16.30 14.49 13.85
CA GLY A 256 -17.23 15.06 12.86
C GLY A 256 -17.72 16.45 13.26
N LYS A 257 -18.53 17.05 12.40
CA LYS A 257 -19.21 18.32 12.66
C LYS A 257 -20.73 18.14 12.58
N PRO A 258 -21.53 18.98 13.25
CA PRO A 258 -22.99 18.96 13.10
C PRO A 258 -23.41 19.18 11.64
N SER A 259 -24.57 18.64 11.28
CA SER A 259 -25.16 18.90 9.97
C SER A 259 -25.57 20.37 9.88
N GLY A 260 -25.05 21.09 8.88
CA GLY A 260 -25.33 22.48 8.63
C GLY A 260 -24.27 23.50 9.02
N GLU A 261 -23.09 23.01 9.51
CA GLU A 261 -21.86 23.81 9.69
C GLU A 261 -20.87 23.63 8.56
#